data_48a9ce81287363258f996adef80d81ae
#
_entry.id   48a9ce81287363258f996adef80d81ae
#
_cell.length_a   1.000
_cell.length_b   1.000
_cell.length_c   1.000
_cell.angle_alpha   90.00
_cell.angle_beta   90.00
_cell.angle_gamma   90.00
#
_symmetry.space_group_name_H-M   'P 1'
#
loop_
_entity.id
_entity.type
_entity.pdbx_description
1 polymer ?
#
loop_
_entity_poly.entity_id
_entity_poly.type
_entity_poly.pdbx_seq_one_letter_code
_entity_poly.pdbx_strand_id
1 'polypeptide(L)'
;MTESYPTPLDDTALGATWAAAWSALGRTAPTGLQAELMTAWSEPQRHYHDQRHLRECLALWTRWREHSPRAGEVAIALWFHDAIYDPQAPVS
;
A
#
# COMPACT_ATOMS: atom_id res chain seq x y z
N MET A 1 6.81 -27.73 2.21
CA MET A 1 7.08 -26.54 1.46
C MET A 1 6.98 -25.30 2.35
N THR A 2 7.88 -24.44 2.19
CA THR A 2 7.91 -23.26 3.02
C THR A 2 7.28 -22.10 2.31
N GLU A 3 6.28 -21.53 2.95
CA GLU A 3 5.71 -20.32 2.44
C GLU A 3 6.56 -19.16 2.90
N SER A 4 7.02 -18.39 2.00
CA SER A 4 7.79 -17.23 2.34
C SER A 4 6.95 -15.98 2.08
N TYR A 5 7.59 -14.86 2.00
CA TYR A 5 6.91 -13.60 1.75
C TYR A 5 6.34 -13.59 0.33
N PRO A 6 5.24 -12.90 0.11
CA PRO A 6 4.69 -12.77 -1.22
C PRO A 6 5.66 -12.02 -2.11
N THR A 7 5.58 -12.30 -3.40
CA THR A 7 6.34 -11.54 -4.38
C THR A 7 5.80 -10.11 -4.42
N PRO A 8 6.65 -9.10 -4.27
CA PRO A 8 6.18 -7.72 -4.35
C PRO A 8 5.54 -7.42 -5.70
N LEU A 9 4.48 -6.64 -5.70
CA LEU A 9 3.79 -6.28 -6.93
C LEU A 9 4.67 -5.39 -7.81
N ASP A 10 4.55 -5.57 -9.12
CA ASP A 10 5.20 -4.66 -10.06
C ASP A 10 4.42 -3.35 -10.17
N ASP A 11 4.92 -2.42 -10.97
CA ASP A 11 4.30 -1.09 -11.07
C ASP A 11 2.86 -1.14 -11.56
N THR A 12 2.60 -2.00 -12.54
CA THR A 12 1.26 -2.11 -13.10
C THR A 12 0.28 -2.65 -12.06
N ALA A 13 0.68 -3.71 -11.37
CA ALA A 13 -0.18 -4.30 -10.34
C ALA A 13 -0.35 -3.36 -9.15
N LEU A 14 0.69 -2.63 -8.80
CA LEU A 14 0.59 -1.65 -7.72
C LEU A 14 -0.43 -0.58 -8.04
N GLY A 15 -0.38 -0.03 -9.24
CA GLY A 15 -1.36 0.97 -9.67
C GLY A 15 -2.77 0.40 -9.71
N ALA A 16 -2.90 -0.87 -10.07
CA ALA A 16 -4.20 -1.52 -10.10
C ALA A 16 -4.82 -1.63 -8.70
N THR A 17 -4.00 -1.85 -7.66
CA THR A 17 -4.53 -1.90 -6.31
C THR A 17 -5.09 -0.55 -5.88
N TRP A 18 -4.43 0.53 -6.28
CA TRP A 18 -4.91 1.89 -5.99
C TRP A 18 -6.28 2.12 -6.62
N ALA A 19 -6.38 1.83 -7.92
CA ALA A 19 -7.64 2.03 -8.63
C ALA A 19 -8.74 1.14 -8.06
N ALA A 20 -8.43 -0.11 -7.77
CA ALA A 20 -9.42 -1.05 -7.23
C ALA A 20 -9.92 -0.60 -5.86
N ALA A 21 -9.02 -0.07 -5.02
CA ALA A 21 -9.40 0.37 -3.69
C ALA A 21 -10.39 1.53 -3.75
N TRP A 22 -10.10 2.54 -4.58
CA TRP A 22 -10.99 3.67 -4.69
C TRP A 22 -12.32 3.31 -5.34
N SER A 23 -12.26 2.41 -6.34
CA SER A 23 -13.47 1.92 -6.96
C SER A 23 -14.36 1.18 -5.96
N ALA A 24 -13.76 0.36 -5.10
CA ALA A 24 -14.50 -0.38 -4.08
C ALA A 24 -15.17 0.56 -3.09
N LEU A 25 -14.58 1.73 -2.85
CA LEU A 25 -15.18 2.72 -1.96
C LEU A 25 -16.22 3.57 -2.65
N GLY A 26 -16.38 3.42 -3.97
CA GLY A 26 -17.31 4.24 -4.73
C GLY A 26 -16.88 5.68 -4.83
N ARG A 27 -15.58 5.94 -4.81
CA ARG A 27 -15.04 7.29 -4.82
C ARG A 27 -13.94 7.41 -5.86
N THR A 28 -13.68 8.64 -6.26
CA THR A 28 -12.58 8.94 -7.17
C THR A 28 -11.37 9.37 -6.36
N ALA A 29 -10.22 8.79 -6.68
CA ALA A 29 -9.00 9.13 -5.98
C ALA A 29 -8.62 10.59 -6.25
N PRO A 30 -8.16 11.33 -5.22
CA PRO A 30 -7.68 12.68 -5.43
C PRO A 30 -6.49 12.69 -6.39
N THR A 31 -6.49 13.67 -7.30
CA THR A 31 -5.43 13.83 -8.27
C THR A 31 -4.10 14.08 -7.57
N GLY A 32 -3.06 13.33 -7.95
CA GLY A 32 -1.73 13.54 -7.42
C GLY A 32 -1.45 12.85 -6.10
N LEU A 33 -2.47 12.32 -5.43
CA LEU A 33 -2.28 11.71 -4.12
C LEU A 33 -1.41 10.46 -4.21
N GLN A 34 -1.63 9.63 -5.22
CA GLN A 34 -0.82 8.41 -5.36
C GLN A 34 0.65 8.76 -5.53
N ALA A 35 0.94 9.78 -6.35
CA ALA A 35 2.33 10.20 -6.57
C ALA A 35 2.96 10.71 -5.28
N GLU A 36 2.20 11.43 -4.46
CA GLU A 36 2.71 11.91 -3.18
C GLU A 36 3.03 10.77 -2.25
N LEU A 37 2.16 9.77 -2.20
CA LEU A 37 2.40 8.60 -1.37
C LEU A 37 3.61 7.83 -1.84
N MET A 38 3.77 7.65 -3.16
CA MET A 38 4.94 6.95 -3.69
C MET A 38 6.22 7.69 -3.36
N THR A 39 6.19 9.01 -3.37
CA THR A 39 7.35 9.79 -2.98
C THR A 39 7.70 9.54 -1.51
N ALA A 40 6.69 9.52 -0.64
CA ALA A 40 6.91 9.25 0.77
C ALA A 40 7.49 7.86 0.99
N TRP A 41 6.96 6.86 0.27
CA TRP A 41 7.45 5.49 0.41
C TRP A 41 8.85 5.29 -0.16
N SER A 42 9.35 6.27 -0.92
CA SER A 42 10.65 6.17 -1.59
C SER A 42 11.76 6.90 -0.83
N GLU A 43 11.45 7.45 0.34
CA GLU A 43 12.45 8.22 1.09
C GLU A 43 13.62 7.36 1.48
N PRO A 44 14.86 7.88 1.32
CA PRO A 44 16.05 7.05 1.51
C PRO A 44 16.25 6.54 2.94
N GLN A 45 15.70 7.22 3.93
CA GLN A 45 15.88 6.82 5.32
C GLN A 45 14.97 5.68 5.75
N ARG A 46 14.12 5.21 4.86
CA ARG A 46 13.23 4.11 5.20
C ARG A 46 13.98 2.79 5.08
N HIS A 47 13.97 1.99 6.13
CA HIS A 47 14.67 0.72 6.16
C HIS A 47 13.71 -0.46 5.95
N TYR A 48 12.58 -0.46 6.68
CA TYR A 48 11.63 -1.55 6.61
C TYR A 48 10.31 -1.14 5.99
N HIS A 49 10.02 0.15 6.00
CA HIS A 49 8.73 0.68 5.56
C HIS A 49 8.89 1.41 4.24
N ASP A 50 9.54 0.73 3.28
CA ASP A 50 9.79 1.28 1.96
C ASP A 50 8.78 0.73 0.95
N GLN A 51 9.00 1.06 -0.32
CA GLN A 51 8.12 0.60 -1.38
C GLN A 51 8.00 -0.90 -1.44
N ARG A 52 9.08 -1.62 -1.17
CA ARG A 52 9.03 -3.07 -1.23
C ARG A 52 8.04 -3.61 -0.19
N HIS A 53 8.08 -3.05 1.01
CA HIS A 53 7.15 -3.46 2.06
C HIS A 53 5.71 -3.19 1.63
N LEU A 54 5.45 -2.01 1.07
CA LEU A 54 4.12 -1.69 0.56
C LEU A 54 3.67 -2.68 -0.49
N ARG A 55 4.54 -2.99 -1.44
CA ARG A 55 4.22 -3.91 -2.53
C ARG A 55 3.96 -5.32 -2.02
N GLU A 56 4.67 -5.74 -0.99
CA GLU A 56 4.44 -7.05 -0.39
C GLU A 56 3.10 -7.09 0.34
N CYS A 57 2.78 -6.04 1.08
CA CYS A 57 1.51 -5.96 1.78
C CYS A 57 0.33 -5.98 0.80
N LEU A 58 0.45 -5.24 -0.28
CA LEU A 58 -0.62 -5.21 -1.27
C LEU A 58 -0.72 -6.51 -2.07
N ALA A 59 0.39 -7.23 -2.21
CA ALA A 59 0.33 -8.57 -2.81
C ALA A 59 -0.51 -9.51 -1.95
N LEU A 60 -0.33 -9.44 -0.63
CA LEU A 60 -1.18 -10.22 0.28
C LEU A 60 -2.62 -9.76 0.19
N TRP A 61 -2.86 -8.46 0.16
CA TRP A 61 -4.21 -7.93 0.03
C TRP A 61 -4.90 -8.45 -1.22
N THR A 62 -4.18 -8.51 -2.33
CA THR A 62 -4.74 -9.00 -3.59
C THR A 62 -5.23 -10.44 -3.45
N ARG A 63 -4.56 -11.24 -2.66
CA ARG A 63 -4.95 -12.64 -2.45
C ARG A 63 -6.17 -12.78 -1.54
N TRP A 64 -6.36 -11.84 -0.63
CA TRP A 64 -7.40 -11.97 0.39
C TRP A 64 -8.59 -11.05 0.17
N ARG A 65 -8.53 -10.16 -0.82
CA ARG A 65 -9.55 -9.12 -0.98
C ARG A 65 -10.95 -9.66 -1.16
N GLU A 66 -11.08 -10.82 -1.80
CA GLU A 66 -12.39 -11.40 -2.05
C GLU A 66 -13.06 -11.93 -0.79
N HIS A 67 -12.29 -12.08 0.27
CA HIS A 67 -12.79 -12.59 1.53
C HIS A 67 -13.10 -11.50 2.54
N SER A 68 -12.96 -10.25 2.15
CA SER A 68 -13.16 -9.14 3.07
C SER A 68 -14.21 -8.18 2.52
N PRO A 69 -15.27 -7.90 3.29
CA PRO A 69 -16.27 -6.91 2.85
C PRO A 69 -15.74 -5.48 2.85
N ARG A 70 -14.58 -5.26 3.47
CA ARG A 70 -13.98 -3.93 3.54
C ARG A 70 -12.64 -3.89 2.85
N ALA A 71 -12.49 -4.65 1.77
CA ALA A 71 -11.20 -4.75 1.10
C ALA A 71 -10.70 -3.39 0.62
N GLY A 72 -11.59 -2.52 0.12
CA GLY A 72 -11.18 -1.19 -0.33
C GLY A 72 -10.59 -0.36 0.79
N GLU A 73 -11.23 -0.39 1.96
CA GLU A 73 -10.74 0.35 3.12
C GLU A 73 -9.38 -0.17 3.56
N VAL A 74 -9.21 -1.48 3.55
CA VAL A 74 -7.95 -2.10 3.96
C VAL A 74 -6.83 -1.69 3.00
N ALA A 75 -7.10 -1.69 1.69
CA ALA A 75 -6.09 -1.28 0.72
C ALA A 75 -5.67 0.18 0.93
N ILE A 76 -6.63 1.07 1.14
CA ILE A 76 -6.30 2.47 1.40
C ILE A 76 -5.48 2.59 2.67
N ALA A 77 -5.86 1.87 3.71
CA ALA A 77 -5.10 1.89 4.96
C ALA A 77 -3.67 1.41 4.75
N LEU A 78 -3.46 0.39 3.92
CA LEU A 78 -2.11 -0.10 3.62
C LEU A 78 -1.28 0.95 2.90
N TRP A 79 -1.89 1.64 1.93
CA TRP A 79 -1.18 2.69 1.20
C TRP A 79 -0.73 3.82 2.13
N PHE A 80 -1.48 4.09 3.18
CA PHE A 80 -1.19 5.20 4.09
C PHE A 80 -0.41 4.79 5.34
N HIS A 81 -0.41 3.51 5.71
CA HIS A 81 -0.07 3.13 7.09
C HIS A 81 1.28 3.65 7.58
N ASP A 82 2.29 3.72 6.73
CA ASP A 82 3.57 4.29 7.13
C ASP A 82 4.05 5.37 6.18
N ALA A 83 3.16 5.86 5.31
CA ALA A 83 3.57 6.85 4.32
C ALA A 83 4.04 8.14 4.98
N ILE A 84 3.42 8.50 6.10
CA ILE A 84 3.76 9.71 6.82
C ILE A 84 4.66 9.43 8.02
N TYR A 85 5.28 8.25 8.05
CA TYR A 85 6.19 7.89 9.13
C TYR A 85 7.41 8.81 9.13
N ASP A 86 7.73 9.35 10.31
CA ASP A 86 8.89 10.19 10.49
C ASP A 86 9.80 9.51 11.49
N PRO A 87 10.96 8.99 11.06
CA PRO A 87 11.84 8.26 11.97
C PRO A 87 12.41 9.13 13.09
N GLN A 88 12.30 10.46 12.98
CA GLN A 88 12.78 11.36 14.00
C GLN A 88 11.69 11.80 14.95
N ALA A 89 10.45 11.48 14.66
CA ALA A 89 9.34 11.86 15.53
C ALA A 89 9.23 10.87 16.69
N PRO A 90 8.77 11.34 17.86
CA PRO A 90 8.52 10.42 18.96
C PRO A 90 7.45 9.39 18.58
N VAL A 91 7.63 8.18 19.08
CA VAL A 91 6.61 7.16 18.89
C VAL A 91 5.44 7.47 19.79
N SER A 92 4.25 7.45 19.24
CA SER A 92 3.05 7.75 19.98
C SER A 92 2.22 6.50 20.23
#